data_cb30767ea2c7a9ce5d97e2c3c600276b
#
_entry.id   cb30767ea2c7a9ce5d97e2c3c600276b
#
_cell.length_a   1.000
_cell.length_b   1.000
_cell.length_c   1.000
_cell.angle_alpha   90.00
_cell.angle_beta   90.00
_cell.angle_gamma   90.00
#
_symmetry.space_group_name_H-M   'P 1'
#
loop_
_entity.id
_entity.type
_entity.pdbx_description
1 polymer ?
#
loop_
_entity_poly.entity_id
_entity_poly.type
_entity_poly.pdbx_seq_one_letter_code
_entity_poly.pdbx_strand_id
1 'polypeptide(L)'
;MATPEPPLLTMSGITKSFPGVRALDGVDLEVRPGEVHCLLGQNGAGKSTLIKVLAGAHQPDDGTITWRGERVTLKSPIAAMRLGIATIYQELDLVEGLSVAENVFLGHEPTTAGFVVRGRSARTTTAALLRRLGHPEIDPARPVGDLSAAQQQIVSMARALSHDVRLIVMDEPSAALDPDETANLFRIVADLTADGVAVVYISHRLEEIRRIGDRVTVLKDGRAVAGGLPAKDTPTRDIVAMMTGRNVEYVFPERTDRLIGDAPVLKVEGLAREGEFAPVDLELRPGEIVGLAGLVGSGRSEILETIYGARRPTAGRVLVDGRPLRPGSVRAAVRAGLGLAPEERKAQGLLMLESVARNVSVSSLARFSRAGWLDRTAERAAARTATRELSLRPDNPDARIRTLSGGNQQKAVLARWLLRGCRVLLLDEPTRGVDVGARAELYAVIRRLADEGLAVLLVSSEVPEVLGLADRVLVLREGHVVHTAPARELDEHRVLDLVMEGSPTS
;
A
#
# COMPACT_ATOMS: atom_id res chain seq x y z
N MET A 1 25.48 -5.51 -34.88
CA MET A 1 24.76 -4.75 -33.82
C MET A 1 23.52 -4.17 -34.46
N ALA A 2 22.33 -4.64 -34.09
CA ALA A 2 21.09 -4.08 -34.58
C ALA A 2 21.02 -2.62 -34.07
N THR A 3 20.72 -1.67 -34.94
CA THR A 3 20.42 -0.27 -34.57
C THR A 3 19.28 -0.31 -33.57
N PRO A 4 19.39 0.34 -32.40
CA PRO A 4 18.31 0.36 -31.45
C PRO A 4 17.05 0.94 -32.11
N GLU A 5 15.93 0.27 -31.96
CA GLU A 5 14.64 0.75 -32.44
C GLU A 5 14.35 2.16 -31.88
N PRO A 6 13.86 3.08 -32.69
CA PRO A 6 13.58 4.44 -32.21
C PRO A 6 12.51 4.39 -31.10
N PRO A 7 12.59 5.29 -30.11
CA PRO A 7 11.62 5.31 -29.02
C PRO A 7 10.19 5.56 -29.55
N LEU A 8 9.20 4.88 -28.93
CA LEU A 8 7.78 5.08 -29.22
C LEU A 8 7.32 6.46 -28.72
N LEU A 9 7.74 6.80 -27.49
CA LEU A 9 7.45 8.03 -26.80
C LEU A 9 8.74 8.67 -26.29
N THR A 10 8.89 9.97 -26.49
CA THR A 10 9.91 10.78 -25.82
C THR A 10 9.25 12.03 -25.25
N MET A 11 9.40 12.24 -23.97
CA MET A 11 9.04 13.46 -23.26
C MET A 11 10.35 14.13 -22.84
N SER A 12 10.56 15.40 -23.24
CA SER A 12 11.81 16.12 -22.97
C SER A 12 11.54 17.45 -22.30
N GLY A 13 12.18 17.67 -21.16
CA GLY A 13 12.12 18.92 -20.41
C GLY A 13 10.72 19.26 -19.89
N ILE A 14 9.87 18.29 -19.61
CA ILE A 14 8.47 18.53 -19.23
C ILE A 14 8.39 19.26 -17.89
N THR A 15 7.77 20.43 -17.92
CA THR A 15 7.56 21.29 -16.75
C THR A 15 6.07 21.52 -16.55
N LYS A 16 5.62 21.45 -15.29
CA LYS A 16 4.24 21.75 -14.89
C LYS A 16 4.17 22.36 -13.51
N SER A 17 3.52 23.52 -13.41
CA SER A 17 3.28 24.22 -12.16
C SER A 17 1.80 24.33 -11.87
N PHE A 18 1.44 24.28 -10.59
CA PHE A 18 0.14 24.60 -10.05
C PHE A 18 0.28 25.72 -9.01
N PRO A 19 -0.78 26.41 -8.61
CA PRO A 19 -0.67 27.47 -7.61
C PRO A 19 0.10 27.01 -6.36
N GLY A 20 1.27 27.60 -6.13
CA GLY A 20 2.12 27.31 -4.97
C GLY A 20 3.03 26.09 -5.08
N VAL A 21 2.97 25.29 -6.19
CA VAL A 21 3.78 24.06 -6.32
C VAL A 21 4.24 23.85 -7.75
N ARG A 22 5.53 23.63 -7.96
CA ARG A 22 6.11 23.12 -9.20
C ARG A 22 6.10 21.60 -9.16
N ALA A 23 5.13 20.99 -9.84
CA ALA A 23 4.90 19.55 -9.79
C ALA A 23 5.84 18.74 -10.69
N LEU A 24 6.26 19.34 -11.84
CA LEU A 24 7.28 18.80 -12.75
C LEU A 24 8.27 19.90 -13.08
N ASP A 25 9.55 19.58 -13.09
CA ASP A 25 10.65 20.51 -13.31
C ASP A 25 11.70 19.92 -14.25
N GLY A 26 11.41 20.00 -15.56
CA GLY A 26 12.31 19.53 -16.61
C GLY A 26 12.42 18.00 -16.66
N VAL A 27 11.30 17.27 -16.60
CA VAL A 27 11.29 15.80 -16.58
C VAL A 27 11.48 15.25 -18.00
N ASP A 28 12.42 14.29 -18.11
CA ASP A 28 12.65 13.48 -19.30
C ASP A 28 12.14 12.06 -19.08
N LEU A 29 11.44 11.50 -20.10
CA LEU A 29 10.96 10.12 -20.11
C LEU A 29 11.05 9.57 -21.54
N GLU A 30 11.65 8.40 -21.71
CA GLU A 30 11.72 7.67 -22.97
C GLU A 30 11.11 6.29 -22.81
N VAL A 31 10.18 5.91 -23.70
CA VAL A 31 9.54 4.60 -23.72
C VAL A 31 9.71 3.97 -25.09
N ARG A 32 10.11 2.68 -25.13
CA ARG A 32 10.33 1.92 -26.37
C ARG A 32 9.15 1.02 -26.70
N PRO A 33 8.96 0.63 -27.96
CA PRO A 33 7.92 -0.34 -28.31
C PRO A 33 8.16 -1.67 -27.56
N GLY A 34 7.07 -2.29 -27.07
CA GLY A 34 7.13 -3.62 -26.44
C GLY A 34 7.89 -3.70 -25.12
N GLU A 35 8.25 -2.56 -24.49
CA GLU A 35 8.90 -2.59 -23.17
C GLU A 35 7.90 -2.32 -22.02
N VAL A 36 8.22 -2.86 -20.85
CA VAL A 36 7.64 -2.44 -19.57
C VAL A 36 8.57 -1.39 -18.97
N HIS A 37 8.19 -0.13 -19.10
CA HIS A 37 8.91 1.00 -18.50
C HIS A 37 8.32 1.34 -17.13
N CYS A 38 9.07 1.09 -16.07
CA CYS A 38 8.62 1.34 -14.71
C CYS A 38 8.89 2.79 -14.29
N LEU A 39 7.87 3.47 -13.76
CA LEU A 39 7.99 4.83 -13.24
C LEU A 39 7.87 4.81 -11.70
N LEU A 40 8.96 5.08 -11.03
CA LEU A 40 9.08 5.05 -9.58
C LEU A 40 9.21 6.45 -8.98
N GLY A 41 8.90 6.58 -7.71
CA GLY A 41 9.04 7.81 -6.92
C GLY A 41 8.12 7.82 -5.72
N GLN A 42 8.43 8.63 -4.72
CA GLN A 42 7.57 8.82 -3.55
C GLN A 42 6.23 9.49 -3.89
N ASN A 43 5.30 9.49 -2.94
CA ASN A 43 4.08 10.28 -3.05
C ASN A 43 4.44 11.77 -3.14
N GLY A 44 3.86 12.46 -4.13
CA GLY A 44 4.21 13.85 -4.42
C GLY A 44 5.43 14.04 -5.35
N ALA A 45 6.11 12.98 -5.80
CA ALA A 45 7.27 13.07 -6.70
C ALA A 45 6.93 13.57 -8.12
N GLY A 46 5.64 13.73 -8.46
CA GLY A 46 5.20 14.21 -9.79
C GLY A 46 4.68 13.11 -10.72
N LYS A 47 4.68 11.83 -10.33
CA LYS A 47 4.24 10.70 -11.19
C LYS A 47 2.85 10.91 -11.79
N SER A 48 1.84 11.12 -10.95
CA SER A 48 0.45 11.31 -11.42
C SER A 48 0.29 12.58 -12.28
N THR A 49 1.11 13.61 -12.06
CA THR A 49 1.12 14.81 -12.91
C THR A 49 1.71 14.49 -14.28
N LEU A 50 2.82 13.75 -14.35
CA LEU A 50 3.44 13.31 -15.60
C LEU A 50 2.48 12.45 -16.43
N ILE A 51 1.77 11.50 -15.77
CA ILE A 51 0.75 10.69 -16.42
C ILE A 51 -0.38 11.55 -16.97
N LYS A 52 -0.89 12.52 -16.21
CA LYS A 52 -1.96 13.42 -16.66
C LYS A 52 -1.53 14.30 -17.84
N VAL A 53 -0.24 14.64 -17.92
CA VAL A 53 0.33 15.30 -19.10
C VAL A 53 0.35 14.33 -20.29
N LEU A 54 0.81 13.10 -20.10
CA LEU A 54 0.85 12.08 -21.14
C LEU A 54 -0.56 11.65 -21.60
N ALA A 55 -1.51 11.60 -20.69
CA ALA A 55 -2.92 11.34 -20.99
C ALA A 55 -3.65 12.55 -21.64
N GLY A 56 -2.99 13.71 -21.78
CA GLY A 56 -3.61 14.92 -22.34
C GLY A 56 -4.61 15.62 -21.42
N ALA A 57 -4.71 15.20 -20.15
CA ALA A 57 -5.57 15.83 -19.14
C ALA A 57 -4.96 17.15 -18.62
N HIS A 58 -3.64 17.28 -18.66
CA HIS A 58 -2.93 18.51 -18.36
C HIS A 58 -2.02 18.89 -19.53
N GLN A 59 -1.92 20.20 -19.83
CA GLN A 59 -0.92 20.70 -20.77
C GLN A 59 0.37 20.98 -19.99
N PRO A 60 1.55 20.59 -20.51
CA PRO A 60 2.81 21.03 -19.92
C PRO A 60 2.95 22.54 -20.09
N ASP A 61 3.64 23.19 -19.14
CA ASP A 61 3.94 24.63 -19.24
C ASP A 61 5.16 24.85 -20.12
N ASP A 62 6.09 23.87 -20.17
CA ASP A 62 7.26 23.83 -21.05
C ASP A 62 7.65 22.36 -21.34
N GLY A 63 8.51 22.17 -22.34
CA GLY A 63 8.98 20.87 -22.83
C GLY A 63 8.30 20.42 -24.11
N THR A 64 8.70 19.22 -24.56
CA THR A 64 8.20 18.64 -25.81
C THR A 64 7.82 17.20 -25.65
N ILE A 65 6.77 16.79 -26.36
CA ILE A 65 6.34 15.37 -26.44
C ILE A 65 6.50 14.94 -27.89
N THR A 66 7.23 13.85 -28.10
CA THR A 66 7.45 13.24 -29.40
C THR A 66 6.85 11.83 -29.40
N TRP A 67 6.02 11.56 -30.40
CA TRP A 67 5.36 10.26 -30.61
C TRP A 67 5.82 9.66 -31.92
N ARG A 68 6.47 8.50 -31.92
CA ARG A 68 7.06 7.86 -33.12
C ARG A 68 7.94 8.79 -33.95
N GLY A 69 8.74 9.63 -33.28
CA GLY A 69 9.63 10.59 -33.93
C GLY A 69 8.97 11.92 -34.33
N GLU A 70 7.66 12.07 -34.23
CA GLU A 70 6.94 13.29 -34.56
C GLU A 70 6.55 14.07 -33.30
N ARG A 71 6.76 15.40 -33.32
CA ARG A 71 6.31 16.27 -32.23
C ARG A 71 4.79 16.34 -32.19
N VAL A 72 4.21 16.05 -31.03
CA VAL A 72 2.76 16.04 -30.83
C VAL A 72 2.35 16.96 -29.67
N THR A 73 1.09 17.42 -29.72
CA THR A 73 0.46 18.12 -28.59
C THR A 73 -0.80 17.39 -28.20
N LEU A 74 -0.81 16.86 -26.96
CA LEU A 74 -1.92 16.08 -26.42
C LEU A 74 -2.95 17.01 -25.77
N LYS A 75 -3.81 17.64 -26.59
CA LYS A 75 -4.76 18.67 -26.12
C LYS A 75 -5.91 18.15 -25.26
N SER A 76 -6.17 16.85 -25.27
CA SER A 76 -7.24 16.20 -24.51
C SER A 76 -6.99 14.71 -24.38
N PRO A 77 -7.64 14.00 -23.45
CA PRO A 77 -7.58 12.53 -23.35
C PRO A 77 -8.01 11.81 -24.63
N ILE A 78 -9.01 12.34 -25.35
CA ILE A 78 -9.43 11.81 -26.65
C ILE A 78 -8.31 11.95 -27.70
N ALA A 79 -7.52 13.02 -27.67
CA ALA A 79 -6.39 13.18 -28.57
C ALA A 79 -5.28 12.17 -28.29
N ALA A 80 -4.97 11.88 -27.02
CA ALA A 80 -4.03 10.84 -26.61
C ALA A 80 -4.51 9.45 -27.06
N MET A 81 -5.79 9.16 -26.82
CA MET A 81 -6.43 7.90 -27.19
C MET A 81 -6.38 7.63 -28.71
N ARG A 82 -6.59 8.65 -29.53
CA ARG A 82 -6.49 8.55 -31.01
C ARG A 82 -5.08 8.23 -31.49
N LEU A 83 -4.05 8.54 -30.71
CA LEU A 83 -2.66 8.17 -31.00
C LEU A 83 -2.32 6.75 -30.51
N GLY A 84 -3.26 6.08 -29.82
CA GLY A 84 -3.07 4.76 -29.23
C GLY A 84 -2.45 4.82 -27.82
N ILE A 85 -2.62 5.90 -27.08
CA ILE A 85 -2.19 6.05 -25.68
C ILE A 85 -3.42 5.84 -24.79
N ALA A 86 -3.42 4.78 -23.98
CA ALA A 86 -4.46 4.48 -23.00
C ALA A 86 -3.91 4.64 -21.59
N THR A 87 -4.77 5.07 -20.65
CA THR A 87 -4.38 5.24 -19.23
C THR A 87 -5.38 4.55 -18.33
N ILE A 88 -4.88 3.75 -17.40
CA ILE A 88 -5.62 3.13 -16.31
C ILE A 88 -5.17 3.84 -15.03
N TYR A 89 -6.09 4.58 -14.43
CA TYR A 89 -5.83 5.34 -13.20
C TYR A 89 -6.02 4.47 -11.95
N GLN A 90 -5.41 4.86 -10.85
CA GLN A 90 -5.53 4.23 -9.53
C GLN A 90 -6.99 4.21 -9.04
N GLU A 91 -7.73 5.31 -9.23
CA GLU A 91 -9.19 5.34 -9.04
C GLU A 91 -9.84 5.04 -10.39
N LEU A 92 -10.60 3.94 -10.46
CA LEU A 92 -11.19 3.47 -11.70
C LEU A 92 -12.31 4.42 -12.16
N ASP A 93 -12.14 5.02 -13.33
CA ASP A 93 -13.12 5.90 -13.97
C ASP A 93 -14.26 5.08 -14.62
N LEU A 94 -14.92 4.21 -13.84
CA LEU A 94 -16.04 3.40 -14.29
C LEU A 94 -17.36 3.97 -13.77
N VAL A 95 -18.39 3.91 -14.63
CA VAL A 95 -19.73 4.35 -14.27
C VAL A 95 -20.50 3.14 -13.73
N GLU A 96 -20.71 3.06 -12.43
CA GLU A 96 -21.28 1.91 -11.73
C GLU A 96 -22.66 1.49 -12.26
N GLY A 97 -23.50 2.45 -12.65
CA GLY A 97 -24.85 2.20 -13.19
C GLY A 97 -24.90 1.71 -14.63
N LEU A 98 -23.79 1.72 -15.36
CA LEU A 98 -23.70 1.23 -16.72
C LEU A 98 -23.21 -0.22 -16.74
N SER A 99 -23.61 -0.97 -17.80
CA SER A 99 -23.11 -2.32 -18.02
C SER A 99 -21.60 -2.32 -18.31
N VAL A 100 -20.96 -3.49 -18.17
CA VAL A 100 -19.57 -3.73 -18.55
C VAL A 100 -19.31 -3.31 -20.00
N ALA A 101 -20.16 -3.70 -20.94
CA ALA A 101 -20.00 -3.33 -22.34
C ALA A 101 -20.12 -1.83 -22.59
N GLU A 102 -21.03 -1.14 -21.90
CA GLU A 102 -21.16 0.32 -22.02
C GLU A 102 -19.96 1.03 -21.41
N ASN A 103 -19.39 0.56 -20.30
CA ASN A 103 -18.17 1.10 -19.74
C ASN A 103 -16.97 0.89 -20.66
N VAL A 104 -16.83 -0.29 -21.28
CA VAL A 104 -15.72 -0.59 -22.21
C VAL A 104 -15.72 0.36 -23.40
N PHE A 105 -16.87 0.72 -23.95
CA PHE A 105 -16.98 1.58 -25.13
C PHE A 105 -17.37 3.03 -24.84
N LEU A 106 -17.37 3.44 -23.57
CA LEU A 106 -17.74 4.81 -23.18
C LEU A 106 -16.82 5.85 -23.84
N GLY A 107 -17.42 6.75 -24.62
CA GLY A 107 -16.73 7.84 -25.33
C GLY A 107 -16.14 7.47 -26.70
N HIS A 108 -16.34 6.20 -27.14
CA HIS A 108 -15.94 5.73 -28.49
C HIS A 108 -16.87 4.61 -28.98
N GLU A 109 -18.14 4.78 -28.74
CA GLU A 109 -19.17 3.78 -29.05
C GLU A 109 -19.09 3.34 -30.53
N PRO A 110 -19.22 2.04 -30.83
CA PRO A 110 -19.24 1.56 -32.20
C PRO A 110 -20.36 2.21 -32.99
N THR A 111 -20.03 2.75 -34.17
CA THR A 111 -21.01 3.38 -35.05
C THR A 111 -21.14 2.60 -36.35
N THR A 112 -22.37 2.45 -36.86
CA THR A 112 -22.65 1.92 -38.21
C THR A 112 -23.51 2.94 -38.95
N ALA A 113 -23.06 3.39 -40.14
CA ALA A 113 -23.70 4.43 -40.93
C ALA A 113 -24.02 5.73 -40.17
N GLY A 114 -23.14 6.13 -39.22
CA GLY A 114 -23.32 7.35 -38.42
C GLY A 114 -24.24 7.22 -37.21
N PHE A 115 -24.81 6.05 -36.98
CA PHE A 115 -25.64 5.74 -35.80
C PHE A 115 -24.87 4.89 -34.79
N VAL A 116 -25.00 5.23 -33.51
CA VAL A 116 -24.42 4.43 -32.41
C VAL A 116 -25.08 3.04 -32.37
N VAL A 117 -24.29 1.99 -32.58
CA VAL A 117 -24.77 0.60 -32.49
C VAL A 117 -24.73 0.18 -31.02
N ARG A 118 -25.83 0.42 -30.31
CA ARG A 118 -26.01 -0.08 -28.93
C ARG A 118 -26.36 -1.58 -28.95
N GLY A 119 -25.64 -2.38 -28.19
CA GLY A 119 -26.09 -3.70 -27.75
C GLY A 119 -25.24 -4.87 -28.23
N ARG A 120 -25.64 -5.60 -29.28
CA ARG A 120 -25.09 -6.94 -29.56
C ARG A 120 -23.60 -6.90 -29.99
N SER A 121 -23.20 -5.99 -30.86
CA SER A 121 -21.80 -5.86 -31.30
C SER A 121 -20.85 -5.48 -30.16
N ALA A 122 -21.19 -4.46 -29.38
CA ALA A 122 -20.40 -4.04 -28.22
C ALA A 122 -20.23 -5.18 -27.22
N ARG A 123 -21.31 -5.91 -26.88
CA ARG A 123 -21.26 -7.08 -25.98
C ARG A 123 -20.37 -8.19 -26.51
N THR A 124 -20.45 -8.50 -27.80
CA THR A 124 -19.63 -9.56 -28.42
C THR A 124 -18.15 -9.20 -28.38
N THR A 125 -17.80 -7.95 -28.71
CA THR A 125 -16.41 -7.47 -28.66
C THR A 125 -15.91 -7.42 -27.21
N THR A 126 -16.71 -6.94 -26.27
CA THR A 126 -16.37 -6.95 -24.83
C THR A 126 -16.14 -8.37 -24.33
N ALA A 127 -17.00 -9.33 -24.67
CA ALA A 127 -16.80 -10.73 -24.30
C ALA A 127 -15.49 -11.31 -24.86
N ALA A 128 -15.08 -10.91 -26.07
CA ALA A 128 -13.80 -11.32 -26.65
C ALA A 128 -12.61 -10.71 -25.90
N LEU A 129 -12.67 -9.42 -25.52
CA LEU A 129 -11.66 -8.75 -24.72
C LEU A 129 -11.55 -9.37 -23.33
N LEU A 130 -12.65 -9.60 -22.64
CA LEU A 130 -12.66 -10.23 -21.31
C LEU A 130 -12.07 -11.65 -21.37
N ARG A 131 -12.35 -12.42 -22.41
CA ARG A 131 -11.75 -13.75 -22.62
C ARG A 131 -10.25 -13.66 -22.84
N ARG A 132 -9.76 -12.68 -23.62
CA ARG A 132 -8.32 -12.41 -23.82
C ARG A 132 -7.65 -12.07 -22.50
N LEU A 133 -8.33 -11.33 -21.63
CA LEU A 133 -7.86 -10.98 -20.29
C LEU A 133 -7.96 -12.13 -19.27
N GLY A 134 -8.48 -13.31 -19.66
CA GLY A 134 -8.60 -14.48 -18.79
C GLY A 134 -9.85 -14.51 -17.91
N HIS A 135 -10.82 -13.62 -18.16
CA HIS A 135 -12.05 -13.46 -17.36
C HIS A 135 -13.34 -13.66 -18.20
N PRO A 136 -13.54 -14.84 -18.81
CA PRO A 136 -14.73 -15.13 -19.61
C PRO A 136 -16.04 -15.18 -18.80
N GLU A 137 -15.94 -15.28 -17.47
CA GLU A 137 -17.07 -15.34 -16.52
C GLU A 137 -17.73 -13.97 -16.30
N ILE A 138 -17.09 -12.86 -16.65
CA ILE A 138 -17.66 -11.53 -16.50
C ILE A 138 -18.69 -11.30 -17.62
N ASP A 139 -19.98 -11.19 -17.25
CA ASP A 139 -21.05 -10.91 -18.21
C ASP A 139 -20.99 -9.46 -18.72
N PRO A 140 -20.82 -9.21 -20.03
CA PRO A 140 -20.84 -7.86 -20.61
C PRO A 140 -22.12 -7.07 -20.36
N ALA A 141 -23.23 -7.71 -20.01
CA ALA A 141 -24.50 -7.05 -19.72
C ALA A 141 -24.66 -6.64 -18.24
N ARG A 142 -23.82 -7.17 -17.34
CA ARG A 142 -23.88 -6.91 -15.91
C ARG A 142 -23.48 -5.46 -15.58
N PRO A 143 -24.18 -4.77 -14.65
CA PRO A 143 -23.73 -3.45 -14.14
C PRO A 143 -22.35 -3.56 -13.48
N VAL A 144 -21.50 -2.56 -13.73
CA VAL A 144 -20.11 -2.56 -13.17
C VAL A 144 -20.12 -2.44 -11.66
N GLY A 145 -21.10 -1.74 -11.08
CA GLY A 145 -21.23 -1.60 -9.63
C GLY A 145 -21.46 -2.93 -8.87
N ASP A 146 -21.92 -4.00 -9.57
CA ASP A 146 -22.11 -5.33 -8.99
C ASP A 146 -20.84 -6.20 -9.02
N LEU A 147 -19.75 -5.70 -9.59
CA LEU A 147 -18.50 -6.42 -9.74
C LEU A 147 -17.57 -6.18 -8.52
N SER A 148 -16.71 -7.16 -8.23
CA SER A 148 -15.62 -6.97 -7.28
C SER A 148 -14.62 -5.91 -7.79
N ALA A 149 -13.82 -5.32 -6.89
CA ALA A 149 -12.79 -4.35 -7.27
C ALA A 149 -11.81 -4.92 -8.31
N ALA A 150 -11.42 -6.19 -8.18
CA ALA A 150 -10.59 -6.88 -9.14
C ALA A 150 -11.26 -7.03 -10.52
N GLN A 151 -12.54 -7.42 -10.55
CA GLN A 151 -13.29 -7.49 -11.80
C GLN A 151 -13.47 -6.11 -12.46
N GLN A 152 -13.66 -5.05 -11.67
CA GLN A 152 -13.71 -3.68 -12.18
C GLN A 152 -12.36 -3.28 -12.80
N GLN A 153 -11.23 -3.70 -12.21
CA GLN A 153 -9.89 -3.50 -12.79
C GLN A 153 -9.79 -4.16 -14.18
N ILE A 154 -10.27 -5.40 -14.33
CA ILE A 154 -10.31 -6.10 -15.62
C ILE A 154 -11.19 -5.36 -16.65
N VAL A 155 -12.33 -4.82 -16.23
CA VAL A 155 -13.18 -3.99 -17.11
C VAL A 155 -12.44 -2.72 -17.57
N SER A 156 -11.70 -2.06 -16.69
CA SER A 156 -10.85 -0.90 -17.02
C SER A 156 -9.75 -1.27 -18.03
N MET A 157 -9.13 -2.45 -17.88
CA MET A 157 -8.18 -2.98 -18.86
C MET A 157 -8.85 -3.31 -20.19
N ALA A 158 -10.03 -3.92 -20.18
CA ALA A 158 -10.79 -4.19 -21.40
C ALA A 158 -11.16 -2.90 -22.14
N ARG A 159 -11.51 -1.83 -21.41
CA ARG A 159 -11.75 -0.49 -21.95
C ARG A 159 -10.47 0.09 -22.58
N ALA A 160 -9.33 -0.03 -21.91
CA ALA A 160 -8.05 0.41 -22.47
C ALA A 160 -7.70 -0.32 -23.78
N LEU A 161 -7.99 -1.63 -23.87
CA LEU A 161 -7.70 -2.49 -25.02
C LEU A 161 -8.77 -2.45 -26.11
N SER A 162 -9.84 -1.69 -25.95
CA SER A 162 -10.93 -1.61 -26.95
C SER A 162 -10.57 -0.80 -28.20
N HIS A 163 -9.36 -0.19 -28.21
CA HIS A 163 -8.81 0.58 -29.35
C HIS A 163 -7.51 -0.04 -29.86
N ASP A 164 -6.94 0.55 -30.93
CA ASP A 164 -5.59 0.21 -31.40
C ASP A 164 -4.52 0.85 -30.51
N VAL A 165 -4.32 0.23 -29.32
CA VAL A 165 -3.41 0.72 -28.30
C VAL A 165 -1.97 0.37 -28.63
N ARG A 166 -1.08 1.33 -28.45
CA ARG A 166 0.39 1.20 -28.61
C ARG A 166 1.14 1.44 -27.32
N LEU A 167 0.54 2.22 -26.40
CA LEU A 167 1.08 2.51 -25.09
C LEU A 167 -0.03 2.46 -24.05
N ILE A 168 0.16 1.66 -23.00
CA ILE A 168 -0.73 1.64 -21.84
C ILE A 168 0.02 2.19 -20.62
N VAL A 169 -0.58 3.15 -19.95
CA VAL A 169 -0.12 3.63 -18.64
C VAL A 169 -0.98 2.98 -17.56
N MET A 170 -0.36 2.32 -16.60
CA MET A 170 -1.01 1.65 -15.47
C MET A 170 -0.54 2.28 -14.17
N ASP A 171 -1.43 2.97 -13.46
CA ASP A 171 -1.13 3.64 -12.18
C ASP A 171 -1.58 2.76 -11.01
N GLU A 172 -0.61 2.12 -10.34
CA GLU A 172 -0.79 1.18 -9.22
C GLU A 172 -1.84 0.07 -9.46
N PRO A 173 -1.77 -0.66 -10.59
CA PRO A 173 -2.85 -1.55 -11.00
C PRO A 173 -3.02 -2.80 -10.12
N SER A 174 -2.03 -3.13 -9.29
CA SER A 174 -2.06 -4.27 -8.36
C SER A 174 -2.53 -3.91 -6.94
N ALA A 175 -2.85 -2.64 -6.67
CA ALA A 175 -3.12 -2.16 -5.30
C ALA A 175 -4.32 -2.85 -4.62
N ALA A 176 -5.33 -3.28 -5.39
CA ALA A 176 -6.55 -3.91 -4.91
C ALA A 176 -6.65 -5.42 -5.26
N LEU A 177 -5.57 -5.99 -5.84
CA LEU A 177 -5.55 -7.37 -6.33
C LEU A 177 -4.91 -8.31 -5.30
N ASP A 178 -5.42 -9.53 -5.27
CA ASP A 178 -4.80 -10.63 -4.54
C ASP A 178 -3.57 -11.20 -5.31
N PRO A 179 -2.79 -12.14 -4.73
CA PRO A 179 -1.61 -12.71 -5.39
C PRO A 179 -1.90 -13.40 -6.74
N ASP A 180 -3.02 -14.13 -6.86
CA ASP A 180 -3.39 -14.85 -8.08
C ASP A 180 -3.84 -13.87 -9.16
N GLU A 181 -4.63 -12.87 -8.79
CA GLU A 181 -5.05 -11.77 -9.66
C GLU A 181 -3.84 -10.94 -10.13
N THR A 182 -2.88 -10.68 -9.24
CA THR A 182 -1.61 -10.01 -9.58
C THR A 182 -0.79 -10.85 -10.56
N ALA A 183 -0.72 -12.17 -10.37
CA ALA A 183 -0.02 -13.05 -11.32
C ALA A 183 -0.70 -13.03 -12.70
N ASN A 184 -2.04 -13.00 -12.76
CA ASN A 184 -2.78 -12.86 -14.02
C ASN A 184 -2.51 -11.50 -14.68
N LEU A 185 -2.49 -10.39 -13.92
CA LEU A 185 -2.12 -9.08 -14.44
C LEU A 185 -0.74 -9.10 -15.10
N PHE A 186 0.27 -9.74 -14.45
CA PHE A 186 1.61 -9.83 -15.01
C PHE A 186 1.65 -10.66 -16.30
N ARG A 187 0.87 -11.73 -16.39
CA ARG A 187 0.71 -12.49 -17.63
C ARG A 187 0.13 -11.60 -18.75
N ILE A 188 -0.91 -10.82 -18.44
CA ILE A 188 -1.51 -9.89 -19.41
C ILE A 188 -0.50 -8.85 -19.87
N VAL A 189 0.30 -8.27 -18.96
CA VAL A 189 1.37 -7.31 -19.32
C VAL A 189 2.39 -7.96 -20.25
N ALA A 190 2.81 -9.21 -19.98
CA ALA A 190 3.73 -9.95 -20.83
C ALA A 190 3.15 -10.23 -22.23
N ASP A 191 1.87 -10.61 -22.31
CA ASP A 191 1.19 -10.84 -23.60
C ASP A 191 1.11 -9.53 -24.41
N LEU A 192 0.79 -8.40 -23.77
CA LEU A 192 0.73 -7.10 -24.43
C LEU A 192 2.08 -6.65 -24.97
N THR A 193 3.15 -6.81 -24.20
CA THR A 193 4.50 -6.43 -24.65
C THR A 193 5.01 -7.35 -25.77
N ALA A 194 4.66 -8.64 -25.73
CA ALA A 194 4.93 -9.54 -26.83
C ALA A 194 4.22 -9.16 -28.13
N ASP A 195 3.02 -8.54 -28.03
CA ASP A 195 2.27 -7.96 -29.17
C ASP A 195 2.83 -6.58 -29.59
N GLY A 196 3.93 -6.10 -28.99
CA GLY A 196 4.58 -4.81 -29.29
C GLY A 196 3.94 -3.59 -28.63
N VAL A 197 2.99 -3.76 -27.72
CA VAL A 197 2.41 -2.68 -26.93
C VAL A 197 3.39 -2.31 -25.81
N ALA A 198 3.73 -1.02 -25.69
CA ALA A 198 4.54 -0.54 -24.58
C ALA A 198 3.68 -0.36 -23.32
N VAL A 199 4.26 -0.58 -22.13
CA VAL A 199 3.58 -0.39 -20.85
C VAL A 199 4.41 0.54 -19.96
N VAL A 200 3.80 1.64 -19.52
CA VAL A 200 4.33 2.44 -18.41
C VAL A 200 3.67 1.96 -17.13
N TYR A 201 4.44 1.28 -16.29
CA TYR A 201 3.95 0.64 -15.07
C TYR A 201 4.38 1.43 -13.84
N ILE A 202 3.43 1.92 -13.07
CA ILE A 202 3.69 2.66 -11.84
C ILE A 202 3.34 1.78 -10.67
N SER A 203 4.34 1.53 -9.84
CA SER A 203 4.17 0.80 -8.58
C SER A 203 5.20 1.30 -7.57
N HIS A 204 4.86 1.23 -6.31
CA HIS A 204 5.81 1.43 -5.20
C HIS A 204 6.37 0.09 -4.69
N ARG A 205 5.92 -1.04 -5.25
CA ARG A 205 6.36 -2.40 -4.91
C ARG A 205 7.54 -2.79 -5.79
N LEU A 206 8.73 -2.78 -5.23
CA LEU A 206 9.96 -3.07 -5.97
C LEU A 206 10.02 -4.50 -6.51
N GLU A 207 9.37 -5.45 -5.84
CA GLU A 207 9.26 -6.84 -6.30
C GLU A 207 8.53 -6.95 -7.65
N GLU A 208 7.43 -6.20 -7.82
CA GLU A 208 6.71 -6.14 -9.09
C GLU A 208 7.61 -5.61 -10.21
N ILE A 209 8.34 -4.52 -9.92
CA ILE A 209 9.28 -3.91 -10.86
C ILE A 209 10.36 -4.90 -11.30
N ARG A 210 10.88 -5.70 -10.36
CA ARG A 210 11.86 -6.76 -10.65
C ARG A 210 11.30 -7.85 -11.52
N ARG A 211 10.03 -8.19 -11.29
CA ARG A 211 9.38 -9.31 -11.98
C ARG A 211 9.04 -8.98 -13.42
N ILE A 212 8.49 -7.79 -13.68
CA ILE A 212 7.95 -7.46 -15.01
C ILE A 212 8.71 -6.33 -15.73
N GLY A 213 9.46 -5.46 -15.02
CA GLY A 213 10.08 -4.27 -15.59
C GLY A 213 11.30 -4.59 -16.46
N ASP A 214 11.45 -3.86 -17.56
CA ASP A 214 12.64 -3.83 -18.39
C ASP A 214 13.54 -2.65 -18.01
N ARG A 215 12.95 -1.45 -17.94
CA ARG A 215 13.66 -0.23 -17.60
C ARG A 215 12.92 0.56 -16.52
N VAL A 216 13.67 1.38 -15.77
CA VAL A 216 13.14 2.18 -14.64
C VAL A 216 13.54 3.63 -14.81
N THR A 217 12.58 4.54 -14.63
CA THR A 217 12.82 5.97 -14.39
C THR A 217 12.39 6.30 -12.96
N VAL A 218 13.24 6.99 -12.22
CA VAL A 218 12.98 7.41 -10.84
C VAL A 218 12.70 8.90 -10.80
N LEU A 219 11.51 9.26 -10.32
CA LEU A 219 11.12 10.65 -10.07
C LEU A 219 11.29 11.00 -8.60
N LYS A 220 11.81 12.20 -8.35
CA LYS A 220 11.91 12.79 -7.03
C LYS A 220 11.74 14.31 -7.11
N ASP A 221 10.88 14.89 -6.27
CA ASP A 221 10.64 16.34 -6.15
C ASP A 221 10.40 17.01 -7.51
N GLY A 222 9.61 16.34 -8.38
CA GLY A 222 9.26 16.83 -9.71
C GLY A 222 10.36 16.67 -10.77
N ARG A 223 11.47 15.99 -10.51
CA ARG A 223 12.58 15.77 -11.45
C ARG A 223 12.86 14.28 -11.67
N ALA A 224 13.34 13.92 -12.85
CA ALA A 224 13.89 12.59 -13.10
C ALA A 224 15.33 12.54 -12.56
N VAL A 225 15.54 11.85 -11.44
CA VAL A 225 16.87 11.67 -10.82
C VAL A 225 17.64 10.54 -11.48
N ALA A 226 16.97 9.63 -12.13
CA ALA A 226 17.54 8.59 -12.98
C ALA A 226 16.53 8.21 -14.06
N GLY A 227 16.99 7.95 -15.27
CA GLY A 227 16.15 7.58 -16.41
C GLY A 227 16.66 6.35 -17.15
N GLY A 228 15.75 5.41 -17.45
CA GLY A 228 16.03 4.26 -18.31
C GLY A 228 17.01 3.24 -17.75
N LEU A 229 17.15 3.11 -16.43
CA LEU A 229 17.99 2.10 -15.79
C LEU A 229 17.44 0.69 -16.05
N PRO A 230 18.28 -0.35 -16.20
CA PRO A 230 17.84 -1.73 -16.28
C PRO A 230 17.09 -2.13 -14.99
N ALA A 231 15.83 -2.54 -15.08
CA ALA A 231 15.01 -2.84 -13.91
C ALA A 231 15.52 -4.06 -13.13
N LYS A 232 16.03 -5.07 -13.82
CA LYS A 232 16.49 -6.34 -13.24
C LYS A 232 17.90 -6.25 -12.64
N ASP A 233 18.76 -5.42 -13.22
CA ASP A 233 20.18 -5.36 -12.86
C ASP A 233 20.50 -4.26 -11.84
N THR A 234 19.69 -3.20 -11.77
CA THR A 234 19.94 -2.09 -10.84
C THR A 234 19.64 -2.53 -9.41
N PRO A 235 20.60 -2.48 -8.46
CA PRO A 235 20.37 -2.91 -7.08
C PRO A 235 19.18 -2.19 -6.43
N THR A 236 18.37 -2.93 -5.68
CA THR A 236 17.18 -2.36 -4.99
C THR A 236 17.55 -1.17 -4.12
N ARG A 237 18.67 -1.26 -3.38
CA ARG A 237 19.20 -0.18 -2.53
C ARG A 237 19.44 1.11 -3.32
N ASP A 238 19.92 1.01 -4.56
CA ASP A 238 20.26 2.17 -5.39
C ASP A 238 18.97 2.84 -5.90
N ILE A 239 17.98 2.04 -6.30
CA ILE A 239 16.63 2.56 -6.65
C ILE A 239 16.01 3.28 -5.47
N VAL A 240 16.04 2.68 -4.28
CA VAL A 240 15.50 3.29 -3.05
C VAL A 240 16.26 4.56 -2.68
N ALA A 241 17.59 4.56 -2.79
CA ALA A 241 18.41 5.75 -2.55
C ALA A 241 18.03 6.91 -3.48
N MET A 242 17.82 6.63 -4.77
CA MET A 242 17.38 7.63 -5.74
C MET A 242 15.97 8.15 -5.43
N MET A 243 15.04 7.28 -5.03
CA MET A 243 13.67 7.68 -4.66
C MET A 243 13.64 8.58 -3.42
N THR A 244 14.48 8.30 -2.42
CA THR A 244 14.48 8.97 -1.10
C THR A 244 15.48 10.11 -1.02
N GLY A 245 16.55 10.07 -1.83
CA GLY A 245 17.69 10.99 -1.77
C GLY A 245 18.61 10.74 -0.57
N ARG A 246 18.47 9.62 0.07
CA ARG A 246 19.36 9.12 1.13
C ARG A 246 19.77 7.71 0.74
N ASN A 247 20.96 7.27 1.12
CA ASN A 247 21.27 5.84 1.18
C ASN A 247 20.34 5.22 2.24
N VAL A 248 19.14 4.85 1.83
CA VAL A 248 18.27 4.05 2.67
C VAL A 248 18.61 2.59 2.36
N GLU A 249 19.68 2.09 2.97
CA GLU A 249 19.52 0.78 3.60
C GLU A 249 18.21 0.81 4.37
N TYR A 250 17.51 -0.30 4.55
CA TYR A 250 16.49 -0.42 5.60
C TYR A 250 17.17 0.07 6.88
N VAL A 251 17.10 1.38 7.16
CA VAL A 251 17.72 1.94 8.34
C VAL A 251 16.78 1.61 9.47
N PHE A 252 16.86 0.35 9.86
CA PHE A 252 16.34 -0.02 11.16
C PHE A 252 17.19 0.71 12.18
N PRO A 253 16.56 1.37 13.15
CA PRO A 253 17.29 2.00 14.25
C PRO A 253 18.21 0.95 14.88
N GLU A 254 19.43 1.36 15.25
CA GLU A 254 20.32 0.48 15.99
C GLU A 254 19.62 -0.07 17.23
N ARG A 255 19.79 -1.36 17.47
CA ARG A 255 19.30 -1.98 18.68
C ARG A 255 20.15 -1.46 19.84
N THR A 256 19.54 -0.70 20.72
CA THR A 256 20.18 -0.29 21.96
C THR A 256 20.21 -1.45 22.95
N ASP A 257 21.30 -1.61 23.71
CA ASP A 257 21.36 -2.49 24.88
C ASP A 257 20.47 -1.90 25.99
N ARG A 258 19.17 -2.05 25.82
CA ARG A 258 18.17 -1.55 26.74
C ARG A 258 17.82 -2.57 27.81
N LEU A 259 17.42 -2.06 28.96
CA LEU A 259 16.89 -2.88 30.03
C LEU A 259 15.46 -3.34 29.65
N ILE A 260 15.33 -4.57 29.19
CA ILE A 260 14.04 -5.22 29.10
C ILE A 260 13.59 -5.56 30.50
N GLY A 261 12.37 -5.18 30.88
CA GLY A 261 11.86 -5.44 32.22
C GLY A 261 11.82 -6.94 32.56
N ASP A 262 12.04 -7.29 33.81
CA ASP A 262 12.12 -8.70 34.24
C ASP A 262 10.77 -9.41 34.22
N ALA A 263 9.69 -8.73 34.60
CA ALA A 263 8.34 -9.30 34.64
C ALA A 263 7.54 -8.99 33.38
N PRO A 264 6.82 -9.97 32.79
CA PRO A 264 6.00 -9.74 31.62
C PRO A 264 4.81 -8.86 31.96
N VAL A 265 4.58 -7.80 31.11
CA VAL A 265 3.39 -6.95 31.19
C VAL A 265 2.21 -7.60 30.50
N LEU A 266 2.44 -8.41 29.46
CA LEU A 266 1.44 -9.22 28.77
C LEU A 266 1.87 -10.68 28.79
N LYS A 267 0.97 -11.55 29.18
CA LYS A 267 1.16 -13.01 29.10
C LYS A 267 -0.05 -13.65 28.42
N VAL A 268 0.21 -14.47 27.44
CA VAL A 268 -0.77 -15.25 26.70
C VAL A 268 -0.51 -16.70 27.01
N GLU A 269 -1.52 -17.43 27.51
CA GLU A 269 -1.40 -18.81 27.93
C GLU A 269 -2.40 -19.70 27.19
N GLY A 270 -1.88 -20.57 26.33
CA GLY A 270 -2.64 -21.52 25.53
C GLY A 270 -3.76 -20.90 24.72
N LEU A 271 -3.60 -19.64 24.27
CA LEU A 271 -4.64 -18.92 23.55
C LEU A 271 -4.87 -19.58 22.20
N ALA A 272 -6.11 -19.97 21.93
CA ALA A 272 -6.48 -20.62 20.68
C ALA A 272 -7.83 -20.14 20.17
N ARG A 273 -8.00 -20.23 18.85
CA ARG A 273 -9.27 -20.02 18.18
C ARG A 273 -9.44 -21.06 17.09
N GLU A 274 -10.46 -21.89 17.26
CA GLU A 274 -10.76 -22.99 16.34
C GLU A 274 -10.95 -22.51 14.91
N GLY A 275 -10.28 -23.15 13.96
CA GLY A 275 -10.30 -22.80 12.54
C GLY A 275 -9.41 -21.61 12.15
N GLU A 276 -8.72 -20.94 13.10
CA GLU A 276 -7.88 -19.78 12.80
C GLU A 276 -6.44 -19.99 13.28
N PHE A 277 -6.23 -20.37 14.56
CA PHE A 277 -4.89 -20.66 15.08
C PHE A 277 -4.93 -21.62 16.29
N ALA A 278 -3.87 -22.42 16.37
CA ALA A 278 -3.62 -23.39 17.44
C ALA A 278 -3.17 -22.70 18.75
N PRO A 279 -3.08 -23.41 19.88
CA PRO A 279 -2.67 -22.83 21.14
C PRO A 279 -1.32 -22.09 21.04
N VAL A 280 -1.33 -20.82 21.43
CA VAL A 280 -0.16 -19.93 21.44
C VAL A 280 0.16 -19.52 22.87
N ASP A 281 1.44 -19.66 23.23
CA ASP A 281 2.03 -19.12 24.45
C ASP A 281 2.99 -17.97 24.09
N LEU A 282 2.83 -16.83 24.74
CA LEU A 282 3.60 -15.63 24.48
C LEU A 282 3.74 -14.80 25.76
N GLU A 283 4.94 -14.33 26.04
CA GLU A 283 5.20 -13.30 27.05
C GLU A 283 5.79 -12.07 26.37
N LEU A 284 5.41 -10.88 26.84
CA LEU A 284 5.90 -9.61 26.35
C LEU A 284 6.27 -8.72 27.53
N ARG A 285 7.51 -8.24 27.57
CA ARG A 285 8.06 -7.46 28.67
C ARG A 285 8.08 -5.97 28.35
N PRO A 286 8.05 -5.08 29.36
CA PRO A 286 8.24 -3.65 29.13
C PRO A 286 9.53 -3.37 28.37
N GLY A 287 9.43 -2.57 27.31
CA GLY A 287 10.58 -2.24 26.46
C GLY A 287 10.91 -3.32 25.41
N GLU A 288 10.27 -4.47 25.40
CA GLU A 288 10.49 -5.54 24.41
C GLU A 288 9.64 -5.30 23.15
N ILE A 289 10.22 -5.56 21.98
CA ILE A 289 9.49 -5.73 20.73
C ILE A 289 9.54 -7.20 20.35
N VAL A 290 8.38 -7.86 20.37
CA VAL A 290 8.22 -9.24 19.88
C VAL A 290 7.57 -9.20 18.51
N GLY A 291 8.18 -9.88 17.53
CA GLY A 291 7.68 -9.97 16.17
C GLY A 291 6.99 -11.31 15.91
N LEU A 292 5.87 -11.29 15.18
CA LEU A 292 5.25 -12.48 14.61
C LEU A 292 5.52 -12.48 13.11
N ALA A 293 6.33 -13.44 12.64
CA ALA A 293 6.63 -13.66 11.23
C ALA A 293 5.84 -14.85 10.68
N GLY A 294 5.42 -14.79 9.42
CA GLY A 294 4.67 -15.86 8.75
C GLY A 294 4.03 -15.39 7.46
N LEU A 295 3.51 -16.29 6.64
CA LEU A 295 2.79 -15.93 5.41
C LEU A 295 1.44 -15.27 5.71
N VAL A 296 0.90 -14.57 4.71
CA VAL A 296 -0.47 -14.06 4.76
C VAL A 296 -1.44 -15.22 5.00
N GLY A 297 -2.37 -15.06 5.95
CA GLY A 297 -3.30 -16.12 6.35
C GLY A 297 -2.74 -17.12 7.37
N SER A 298 -1.54 -16.90 7.92
CA SER A 298 -0.99 -17.80 8.96
C SER A 298 -1.58 -17.61 10.37
N GLY A 299 -2.58 -16.76 10.56
CA GLY A 299 -3.25 -16.55 11.85
C GLY A 299 -2.68 -15.39 12.68
N ARG A 300 -1.74 -14.59 12.15
CA ARG A 300 -1.05 -13.52 12.90
C ARG A 300 -2.00 -12.40 13.36
N SER A 301 -2.80 -11.84 12.45
CA SER A 301 -3.78 -10.79 12.75
C SER A 301 -4.86 -11.30 13.70
N GLU A 302 -5.29 -12.54 13.51
CA GLU A 302 -6.27 -13.21 14.36
C GLU A 302 -5.79 -13.35 15.80
N ILE A 303 -4.50 -13.63 16.00
CA ILE A 303 -3.87 -13.67 17.33
C ILE A 303 -3.92 -12.28 17.98
N LEU A 304 -3.50 -11.21 17.26
CA LEU A 304 -3.53 -9.84 17.78
C LEU A 304 -4.95 -9.41 18.14
N GLU A 305 -5.91 -9.63 17.25
CA GLU A 305 -7.31 -9.29 17.47
C GLU A 305 -7.92 -10.05 18.63
N THR A 306 -7.52 -11.32 18.83
CA THR A 306 -7.97 -12.14 19.97
C THR A 306 -7.37 -11.64 21.29
N ILE A 307 -6.08 -11.29 21.32
CA ILE A 307 -5.43 -10.67 22.49
C ILE A 307 -6.12 -9.34 22.83
N TYR A 308 -6.45 -8.53 21.82
CA TYR A 308 -7.13 -7.25 22.00
C TYR A 308 -8.61 -7.38 22.39
N GLY A 309 -9.18 -8.59 22.26
CA GLY A 309 -10.57 -8.86 22.57
C GLY A 309 -11.56 -8.43 21.47
N ALA A 310 -11.10 -8.18 20.24
CA ALA A 310 -11.94 -8.01 19.06
C ALA A 310 -12.52 -9.35 18.59
N ARG A 311 -11.77 -10.44 18.80
CA ARG A 311 -12.24 -11.82 18.62
C ARG A 311 -12.29 -12.55 19.97
N ARG A 312 -13.21 -13.49 20.10
CA ARG A 312 -13.33 -14.30 21.33
C ARG A 312 -12.54 -15.59 21.17
N PRO A 313 -11.60 -15.90 22.08
CA PRO A 313 -10.87 -17.17 22.04
C PRO A 313 -11.79 -18.36 22.29
N THR A 314 -11.45 -19.52 21.77
CA THR A 314 -12.08 -20.81 22.08
C THR A 314 -11.41 -21.48 23.26
N ALA A 315 -10.11 -21.22 23.50
CA ALA A 315 -9.34 -21.72 24.63
C ALA A 315 -8.27 -20.71 25.06
N GLY A 316 -7.70 -20.94 26.24
CA GLY A 316 -6.62 -20.14 26.80
C GLY A 316 -7.07 -18.82 27.43
N ARG A 317 -6.09 -18.02 27.81
CA ARG A 317 -6.34 -16.71 28.46
C ARG A 317 -5.22 -15.71 28.18
N VAL A 318 -5.57 -14.44 28.33
CA VAL A 318 -4.65 -13.31 28.26
C VAL A 318 -4.59 -12.64 29.62
N LEU A 319 -3.37 -12.39 30.11
CA LEU A 319 -3.13 -11.69 31.37
C LEU A 319 -2.37 -10.40 31.09
N VAL A 320 -2.73 -9.32 31.78
CA VAL A 320 -1.99 -8.06 31.81
C VAL A 320 -1.63 -7.74 33.24
N ASP A 321 -0.34 -7.54 33.53
CA ASP A 321 0.22 -7.44 34.90
C ASP A 321 -0.28 -8.59 35.80
N GLY A 322 -0.30 -9.81 35.30
CA GLY A 322 -0.76 -10.98 36.03
C GLY A 322 -2.28 -11.07 36.23
N ARG A 323 -3.07 -10.09 35.73
CA ARG A 323 -4.54 -10.07 35.87
C ARG A 323 -5.19 -10.54 34.58
N PRO A 324 -6.13 -11.52 34.65
CA PRO A 324 -6.79 -12.02 33.45
C PRO A 324 -7.68 -10.98 32.82
N LEU A 325 -7.58 -10.83 31.50
CA LEU A 325 -8.49 -10.03 30.70
C LEU A 325 -9.81 -10.77 30.48
N ARG A 326 -10.90 -9.99 30.42
CA ARG A 326 -12.20 -10.51 29.99
C ARG A 326 -12.14 -10.86 28.50
N PRO A 327 -12.35 -12.13 28.11
CA PRO A 327 -12.33 -12.54 26.71
C PRO A 327 -13.37 -11.82 25.85
N GLY A 328 -13.03 -11.48 24.61
CA GLY A 328 -13.95 -10.85 23.66
C GLY A 328 -14.40 -9.44 24.09
N SER A 329 -13.54 -8.68 24.77
CA SER A 329 -13.87 -7.34 25.27
C SER A 329 -12.78 -6.32 25.02
N VAL A 330 -12.84 -5.62 23.88
CA VAL A 330 -11.97 -4.49 23.54
C VAL A 330 -11.94 -3.45 24.67
N ARG A 331 -13.09 -3.18 25.30
CA ARG A 331 -13.17 -2.22 26.43
C ARG A 331 -12.30 -2.65 27.62
N ALA A 332 -12.23 -3.95 27.89
CA ALA A 332 -11.39 -4.47 28.97
C ALA A 332 -9.90 -4.33 28.60
N ALA A 333 -9.52 -4.67 27.38
CA ALA A 333 -8.17 -4.54 26.88
C ALA A 333 -7.68 -3.07 26.92
N VAL A 334 -8.46 -2.12 26.40
CA VAL A 334 -8.13 -0.69 26.45
C VAL A 334 -8.00 -0.17 27.89
N ARG A 335 -8.84 -0.64 28.82
CA ARG A 335 -8.73 -0.26 30.24
C ARG A 335 -7.49 -0.86 30.91
N ALA A 336 -7.09 -2.03 30.48
CA ALA A 336 -5.87 -2.69 30.98
C ALA A 336 -4.58 -2.09 30.36
N GLY A 337 -4.71 -1.15 29.42
CA GLY A 337 -3.57 -0.45 28.82
C GLY A 337 -3.07 -1.08 27.52
N LEU A 338 -3.91 -1.85 26.81
CA LEU A 338 -3.60 -2.31 25.45
C LEU A 338 -4.06 -1.30 24.40
N GLY A 339 -3.24 -1.08 23.37
CA GLY A 339 -3.58 -0.35 22.16
C GLY A 339 -3.41 -1.25 20.95
N LEU A 340 -4.25 -1.08 19.91
CA LEU A 340 -4.15 -1.79 18.62
C LEU A 340 -4.09 -0.80 17.49
N ALA A 341 -3.08 -0.94 16.62
CA ALA A 341 -3.05 -0.35 15.29
C ALA A 341 -3.37 -1.48 14.29
N PRO A 342 -4.58 -1.52 13.73
CA PRO A 342 -5.02 -2.62 12.87
C PRO A 342 -4.44 -2.51 11.46
N GLU A 343 -4.40 -3.63 10.73
CA GLU A 343 -3.96 -3.72 9.34
C GLU A 343 -4.74 -2.77 8.43
N GLU A 344 -6.08 -2.81 8.48
CA GLU A 344 -6.96 -1.93 7.71
C GLU A 344 -7.23 -0.61 8.45
N ARG A 345 -6.17 0.23 8.59
CA ARG A 345 -6.27 1.47 9.38
C ARG A 345 -7.40 2.41 8.96
N LYS A 346 -7.75 2.45 7.64
CA LYS A 346 -8.80 3.34 7.12
C LYS A 346 -10.20 2.87 7.54
N ALA A 347 -10.43 1.57 7.56
CA ALA A 347 -11.72 0.98 7.89
C ALA A 347 -11.88 0.74 9.41
N GLN A 348 -10.82 0.31 10.08
CA GLN A 348 -10.87 -0.16 11.47
C GLN A 348 -10.18 0.80 12.46
N GLY A 349 -9.17 1.54 11.98
CA GLY A 349 -8.30 2.34 12.84
C GLY A 349 -8.66 3.82 12.91
N LEU A 350 -9.32 4.40 11.91
CA LEU A 350 -9.51 5.83 11.78
C LEU A 350 -10.96 6.23 11.48
N LEU A 351 -11.36 7.36 12.02
CA LEU A 351 -12.61 8.05 11.69
C LEU A 351 -12.32 9.01 10.52
N MET A 352 -12.41 8.52 9.28
CA MET A 352 -11.90 9.19 8.07
C MET A 352 -12.48 10.59 7.80
N LEU A 353 -13.72 10.87 8.23
CA LEU A 353 -14.37 12.17 8.07
C LEU A 353 -14.05 13.17 9.19
N GLU A 354 -13.43 12.68 10.28
CA GLU A 354 -13.13 13.48 11.45
C GLU A 354 -11.74 14.10 11.41
N SER A 355 -11.51 15.05 12.33
CA SER A 355 -10.22 15.73 12.48
C SER A 355 -9.16 14.83 13.12
N VAL A 356 -7.89 15.22 12.98
CA VAL A 356 -6.75 14.61 13.68
C VAL A 356 -7.00 14.61 15.19
N ALA A 357 -7.42 15.73 15.77
CA ALA A 357 -7.68 15.83 17.21
C ALA A 357 -8.70 14.78 17.69
N ARG A 358 -9.83 14.62 17.00
CA ARG A 358 -10.85 13.62 17.34
C ARG A 358 -10.36 12.19 17.19
N ASN A 359 -9.58 11.92 16.14
CA ASN A 359 -8.97 10.62 15.94
C ASN A 359 -8.01 10.26 17.06
N VAL A 360 -7.22 11.20 17.52
CA VAL A 360 -6.24 10.99 18.59
C VAL A 360 -6.91 10.87 19.96
N SER A 361 -7.96 11.66 20.23
CA SER A 361 -8.61 11.72 21.55
C SER A 361 -9.66 10.64 21.80
N VAL A 362 -10.20 9.98 20.76
CA VAL A 362 -11.38 9.11 20.85
C VAL A 362 -11.29 8.02 21.93
N SER A 363 -10.10 7.45 22.15
CA SER A 363 -9.86 6.45 23.22
C SER A 363 -9.68 7.06 24.60
N SER A 364 -9.63 8.39 24.71
CA SER A 364 -9.31 9.15 25.94
C SER A 364 -10.35 10.20 26.30
N LEU A 365 -11.54 10.19 25.66
CA LEU A 365 -12.57 11.24 25.85
C LEU A 365 -12.97 11.47 27.31
N ALA A 366 -12.98 10.42 28.13
CA ALA A 366 -13.25 10.54 29.57
C ALA A 366 -12.28 11.50 30.30
N ARG A 367 -11.04 11.64 29.82
CA ARG A 367 -10.03 12.55 30.37
C ARG A 367 -10.40 14.02 30.16
N PHE A 368 -11.15 14.30 29.10
CA PHE A 368 -11.56 15.64 28.69
C PHE A 368 -13.03 15.94 28.99
N SER A 369 -13.76 14.96 29.57
CA SER A 369 -15.18 15.09 29.86
C SER A 369 -15.40 15.42 31.33
N ARG A 370 -16.20 16.48 31.61
CA ARG A 370 -16.61 16.85 32.94
C ARG A 370 -18.12 17.09 32.97
N ALA A 371 -18.83 16.37 33.83
CA ALA A 371 -20.27 16.43 33.95
C ALA A 371 -21.03 16.28 32.59
N GLY A 372 -20.53 15.43 31.69
CA GLY A 372 -21.12 15.20 30.37
C GLY A 372 -20.68 16.19 29.28
N TRP A 373 -19.94 17.23 29.62
CA TRP A 373 -19.42 18.20 28.66
C TRP A 373 -17.97 17.92 28.31
N LEU A 374 -17.63 18.05 27.04
CA LEU A 374 -16.27 17.83 26.51
C LEU A 374 -15.54 19.19 26.44
N ASP A 375 -14.40 19.28 27.15
CA ASP A 375 -13.46 20.40 27.00
C ASP A 375 -12.66 20.23 25.69
N ARG A 376 -13.18 20.83 24.63
CA ARG A 376 -12.57 20.78 23.30
C ARG A 376 -11.22 21.48 23.22
N THR A 377 -10.98 22.47 24.06
CA THR A 377 -9.71 23.21 24.08
C THR A 377 -8.61 22.32 24.66
N ALA A 378 -8.88 21.69 25.80
CA ALA A 378 -7.96 20.74 26.42
C ALA A 378 -7.74 19.50 25.52
N GLU A 379 -8.80 18.98 24.89
CA GLU A 379 -8.72 17.88 23.90
C GLU A 379 -7.77 18.20 22.76
N ARG A 380 -7.96 19.37 22.09
CA ARG A 380 -7.13 19.80 20.96
C ARG A 380 -5.66 20.04 21.38
N ALA A 381 -5.44 20.65 22.52
CA ALA A 381 -4.09 20.89 23.05
C ALA A 381 -3.36 19.57 23.31
N ALA A 382 -4.00 18.60 23.97
CA ALA A 382 -3.44 17.31 24.27
C ALA A 382 -3.18 16.48 22.98
N ALA A 383 -4.11 16.50 22.02
CA ALA A 383 -3.93 15.84 20.73
C ALA A 383 -2.75 16.47 19.96
N ARG A 384 -2.60 17.80 19.98
CA ARG A 384 -1.48 18.49 19.34
C ARG A 384 -0.14 18.12 19.97
N THR A 385 -0.06 17.99 21.27
CA THR A 385 1.15 17.53 21.96
C THR A 385 1.51 16.11 21.49
N ALA A 386 0.59 15.15 21.56
CA ALA A 386 0.82 13.78 21.16
C ALA A 386 1.21 13.63 19.67
N THR A 387 0.63 14.44 18.79
CA THR A 387 1.00 14.41 17.36
C THR A 387 2.37 15.04 17.09
N ARG A 388 2.78 16.05 17.83
CA ARG A 388 4.11 16.65 17.73
C ARG A 388 5.21 15.70 18.18
N GLU A 389 5.00 14.93 19.25
CA GLU A 389 5.92 13.89 19.73
C GLU A 389 6.25 12.87 18.63
N LEU A 390 5.30 12.61 17.73
CA LEU A 390 5.46 11.71 16.58
C LEU A 390 5.83 12.45 15.27
N SER A 391 6.11 13.76 15.34
CA SER A 391 6.42 14.56 14.15
C SER A 391 5.37 14.43 13.03
N LEU A 392 4.06 14.37 13.39
CA LEU A 392 2.96 14.30 12.44
C LEU A 392 2.86 15.61 11.64
N ARG A 393 2.67 15.51 10.34
CA ARG A 393 2.53 16.65 9.42
C ARG A 393 1.22 16.58 8.63
N PRO A 394 0.52 17.72 8.43
CA PRO A 394 0.79 19.05 8.98
C PRO A 394 0.50 19.14 10.50
N ASP A 395 1.19 20.05 11.23
CA ASP A 395 0.92 20.34 12.66
C ASP A 395 -0.40 21.12 12.82
N ASN A 396 -1.49 20.48 12.39
CA ASN A 396 -2.84 21.03 12.45
C ASN A 396 -3.82 20.00 13.02
N PRO A 397 -4.24 20.12 14.29
CA PRO A 397 -5.18 19.19 14.92
C PRO A 397 -6.58 19.19 14.27
N ASP A 398 -6.92 20.24 13.53
CA ASP A 398 -8.23 20.34 12.84
C ASP A 398 -8.20 19.81 11.42
N ALA A 399 -7.03 19.44 10.88
CA ALA A 399 -6.94 18.80 9.57
C ALA A 399 -7.77 17.53 9.54
N ARG A 400 -8.50 17.29 8.45
CA ARG A 400 -9.24 16.03 8.26
C ARG A 400 -8.27 14.89 8.03
N ILE A 401 -8.44 13.79 8.76
CA ILE A 401 -7.50 12.66 8.70
C ILE A 401 -7.35 12.07 7.29
N ARG A 402 -8.42 12.10 6.49
CA ARG A 402 -8.41 11.60 5.09
C ARG A 402 -7.46 12.36 4.17
N THR A 403 -7.07 13.60 4.51
CA THR A 403 -6.17 14.44 3.70
C THR A 403 -4.68 14.18 4.00
N LEU A 404 -4.39 13.36 5.01
CA LEU A 404 -3.02 13.03 5.40
C LEU A 404 -2.47 11.86 4.58
N SER A 405 -1.15 11.84 4.37
CA SER A 405 -0.44 10.68 3.82
C SER A 405 -0.58 9.44 4.72
N GLY A 406 -0.37 8.24 4.15
CA GLY A 406 -0.45 6.99 4.88
C GLY A 406 0.41 6.96 6.15
N GLY A 407 1.65 7.44 6.08
CA GLY A 407 2.55 7.54 7.24
C GLY A 407 2.03 8.47 8.33
N ASN A 408 1.44 9.63 7.97
CA ASN A 408 0.84 10.54 8.94
C ASN A 408 -0.48 10.00 9.53
N GLN A 409 -1.27 9.25 8.76
CA GLN A 409 -2.43 8.52 9.28
C GLN A 409 -2.00 7.48 10.32
N GLN A 410 -0.94 6.72 10.06
CA GLN A 410 -0.40 5.75 11.01
C GLN A 410 0.12 6.43 12.28
N LYS A 411 0.85 7.54 12.16
CA LYS A 411 1.26 8.36 13.30
C LYS A 411 0.08 8.85 14.14
N ALA A 412 -1.07 9.16 13.53
CA ALA A 412 -2.28 9.55 14.27
C ALA A 412 -2.87 8.38 15.08
N VAL A 413 -2.82 7.14 14.55
CA VAL A 413 -3.21 5.94 15.32
C VAL A 413 -2.28 5.74 16.51
N LEU A 414 -0.96 5.87 16.31
CA LEU A 414 0.01 5.77 17.41
C LEU A 414 -0.20 6.87 18.44
N ALA A 415 -0.39 8.13 18.02
CA ALA A 415 -0.67 9.26 18.91
C ALA A 415 -1.89 9.03 19.81
N ARG A 416 -2.93 8.36 19.30
CA ARG A 416 -4.12 7.95 20.08
C ARG A 416 -3.73 7.09 21.28
N TRP A 417 -2.86 6.10 21.08
CA TRP A 417 -2.48 5.16 22.12
C TRP A 417 -1.48 5.77 23.10
N LEU A 418 -0.60 6.66 22.63
CA LEU A 418 0.27 7.45 23.51
C LEU A 418 -0.55 8.39 24.39
N LEU A 419 -1.51 9.13 23.82
CA LEU A 419 -2.40 9.99 24.59
C LEU A 419 -3.21 9.20 25.63
N ARG A 420 -3.56 7.96 25.31
CA ARG A 420 -4.25 7.05 26.22
C ARG A 420 -3.34 6.54 27.34
N GLY A 421 -2.02 6.54 27.16
CA GLY A 421 -1.04 5.96 28.06
C GLY A 421 -1.07 4.43 28.02
N CYS A 422 -1.08 3.84 26.80
CA CYS A 422 -1.00 2.38 26.65
C CYS A 422 0.39 1.89 27.12
N ARG A 423 0.41 0.64 27.62
CA ARG A 423 1.64 -0.03 28.08
C ARG A 423 2.02 -1.18 27.15
N VAL A 424 1.05 -1.68 26.41
CA VAL A 424 1.22 -2.70 25.38
C VAL A 424 0.63 -2.17 24.10
N LEU A 425 1.42 -2.14 23.02
CA LEU A 425 1.01 -1.72 21.70
C LEU A 425 1.06 -2.92 20.74
N LEU A 426 -0.09 -3.25 20.18
CA LEU A 426 -0.26 -4.28 19.18
C LEU A 426 -0.23 -3.58 17.80
N LEU A 427 0.71 -3.96 16.95
CA LEU A 427 0.90 -3.39 15.61
C LEU A 427 0.67 -4.46 14.56
N ASP A 428 -0.36 -4.28 13.76
CA ASP A 428 -0.69 -5.18 12.65
C ASP A 428 -0.38 -4.45 11.33
N GLU A 429 0.62 -4.97 10.59
CA GLU A 429 1.09 -4.43 9.33
C GLU A 429 1.30 -2.89 9.38
N PRO A 430 2.10 -2.36 10.33
CA PRO A 430 2.13 -0.92 10.61
C PRO A 430 2.60 -0.06 9.44
N THR A 431 3.32 -0.62 8.48
CA THR A 431 3.86 0.09 7.32
C THR A 431 3.07 -0.16 6.04
N ARG A 432 2.02 -0.97 6.08
CA ARG A 432 1.17 -1.23 4.91
C ARG A 432 0.58 0.07 4.35
N GLY A 433 0.84 0.32 3.05
CA GLY A 433 0.41 1.56 2.38
C GLY A 433 1.06 2.83 2.94
N VAL A 434 2.25 2.70 3.50
CA VAL A 434 3.15 3.79 3.88
C VAL A 434 4.29 3.84 2.87
N ASP A 435 4.63 5.03 2.37
CA ASP A 435 5.75 5.19 1.44
C ASP A 435 7.10 4.86 2.12
N VAL A 436 8.09 4.47 1.30
CA VAL A 436 9.40 3.97 1.78
C VAL A 436 10.11 4.97 2.69
N GLY A 437 10.03 6.27 2.39
CA GLY A 437 10.67 7.31 3.23
C GLY A 437 10.01 7.44 4.61
N ALA A 438 8.68 7.35 4.67
CA ALA A 438 7.94 7.43 5.91
C ALA A 438 8.03 6.14 6.75
N ARG A 439 8.35 4.97 6.13
CA ARG A 439 8.61 3.71 6.87
C ARG A 439 9.78 3.86 7.84
N ALA A 440 10.91 4.40 7.39
CA ALA A 440 12.09 4.62 8.24
C ALA A 440 11.79 5.51 9.45
N GLU A 441 10.99 6.58 9.26
CA GLU A 441 10.54 7.43 10.37
C GLU A 441 9.65 6.65 11.34
N LEU A 442 8.78 5.79 10.83
CA LEU A 442 7.88 4.98 11.65
C LEU A 442 8.67 3.93 12.47
N TYR A 443 9.68 3.30 11.88
CA TYR A 443 10.59 2.39 12.57
C TYR A 443 11.33 3.08 13.72
N ALA A 444 11.84 4.29 13.47
CA ALA A 444 12.48 5.09 14.50
C ALA A 444 11.51 5.45 15.64
N VAL A 445 10.24 5.75 15.31
CA VAL A 445 9.20 6.02 16.32
C VAL A 445 8.92 4.76 17.14
N ILE A 446 8.67 3.61 16.51
CA ILE A 446 8.36 2.34 17.20
C ILE A 446 9.51 1.96 18.15
N ARG A 447 10.76 2.02 17.66
CA ARG A 447 11.93 1.70 18.47
C ARG A 447 12.07 2.65 19.67
N ARG A 448 11.96 3.96 19.46
CA ARG A 448 12.00 4.96 20.54
C ARG A 448 10.93 4.70 21.60
N LEU A 449 9.69 4.39 21.20
CA LEU A 449 8.62 4.10 22.14
C LEU A 449 8.92 2.84 22.97
N ALA A 450 9.53 1.82 22.36
CA ALA A 450 9.97 0.65 23.08
C ALA A 450 11.13 0.99 24.05
N ASP A 451 12.08 1.83 23.64
CA ASP A 451 13.17 2.29 24.50
C ASP A 451 12.65 3.10 25.69
N GLU A 452 11.53 3.80 25.57
CA GLU A 452 10.79 4.49 26.63
C GLU A 452 9.98 3.53 27.53
N GLY A 453 10.04 2.22 27.28
CA GLY A 453 9.41 1.18 28.12
C GLY A 453 8.09 0.63 27.59
N LEU A 454 7.62 1.05 26.42
CA LEU A 454 6.41 0.48 25.78
C LEU A 454 6.70 -0.95 25.33
N ALA A 455 5.85 -1.91 25.69
CA ALA A 455 5.90 -3.26 25.17
C ALA A 455 5.20 -3.32 23.81
N VAL A 456 5.83 -3.90 22.78
CA VAL A 456 5.30 -3.92 21.42
C VAL A 456 5.20 -5.34 20.89
N LEU A 457 4.01 -5.73 20.42
CA LEU A 457 3.81 -6.94 19.63
C LEU A 457 3.59 -6.52 18.18
N LEU A 458 4.51 -6.90 17.30
CA LEU A 458 4.57 -6.50 15.90
C LEU A 458 4.20 -7.69 14.99
N VAL A 459 3.27 -7.48 14.10
CA VAL A 459 2.98 -8.38 12.97
C VAL A 459 3.35 -7.67 11.69
N SER A 460 4.11 -8.32 10.82
CA SER A 460 4.35 -7.87 9.45
C SER A 460 4.50 -9.05 8.50
N SER A 461 4.00 -8.89 7.29
CA SER A 461 4.24 -9.80 6.16
C SER A 461 5.66 -9.64 5.58
N GLU A 462 6.31 -8.52 5.86
CA GLU A 462 7.68 -8.24 5.43
C GLU A 462 8.67 -8.80 6.48
N VAL A 463 9.27 -9.96 6.22
CA VAL A 463 10.24 -10.60 7.13
C VAL A 463 11.38 -9.66 7.53
N PRO A 464 11.97 -8.85 6.61
CA PRO A 464 12.99 -7.86 6.99
C PRO A 464 12.50 -6.84 8.02
N GLU A 465 11.23 -6.42 7.98
CA GLU A 465 10.66 -5.49 8.97
C GLU A 465 10.62 -6.13 10.36
N VAL A 466 10.14 -7.37 10.43
CA VAL A 466 10.11 -8.13 11.71
C VAL A 466 11.53 -8.31 12.25
N LEU A 467 12.45 -8.79 11.43
CA LEU A 467 13.84 -9.03 11.83
C LEU A 467 14.57 -7.74 12.22
N GLY A 468 14.30 -6.62 11.56
CA GLY A 468 14.95 -5.35 11.82
C GLY A 468 14.47 -4.66 13.10
N LEU A 469 13.19 -4.83 13.45
CA LEU A 469 12.58 -4.15 14.60
C LEU A 469 12.50 -5.01 15.84
N ALA A 470 12.22 -6.32 15.73
CA ALA A 470 11.98 -7.16 16.88
C ALA A 470 13.25 -7.52 17.65
N ASP A 471 13.12 -7.72 18.95
CA ASP A 471 14.16 -8.30 19.79
C ASP A 471 14.09 -9.82 19.74
N ARG A 472 12.88 -10.38 19.68
CA ARG A 472 12.57 -11.80 19.59
C ARG A 472 11.45 -12.01 18.57
N VAL A 473 11.53 -13.12 17.83
CA VAL A 473 10.60 -13.47 16.77
C VAL A 473 9.96 -14.82 17.04
N LEU A 474 8.64 -14.88 16.87
CA LEU A 474 7.87 -16.11 16.76
C LEU A 474 7.53 -16.31 15.28
N VAL A 475 7.87 -17.47 14.74
CA VAL A 475 7.55 -17.84 13.36
C VAL A 475 6.26 -18.67 13.36
N LEU A 476 5.25 -18.19 12.62
CA LEU A 476 3.97 -18.84 12.48
C LEU A 476 3.83 -19.50 11.11
N ARG A 477 3.28 -20.72 11.14
CA ARG A 477 2.89 -21.48 9.95
C ARG A 477 1.54 -22.14 10.18
N GLU A 478 0.57 -21.87 9.32
CA GLU A 478 -0.78 -22.49 9.38
C GLU A 478 -1.40 -22.47 10.80
N GLY A 479 -1.33 -21.32 11.44
CA GLY A 479 -1.87 -21.11 12.79
C GLY A 479 -1.02 -21.66 13.94
N HIS A 480 0.14 -22.24 13.67
CA HIS A 480 1.03 -22.81 14.69
C HIS A 480 2.31 -21.98 14.86
N VAL A 481 2.77 -21.77 16.08
CA VAL A 481 4.12 -21.28 16.36
C VAL A 481 5.11 -22.42 16.13
N VAL A 482 5.90 -22.36 15.07
CA VAL A 482 6.86 -23.42 14.70
C VAL A 482 8.26 -23.14 15.20
N HIS A 483 8.59 -21.89 15.52
CA HIS A 483 9.90 -21.50 16.03
C HIS A 483 9.83 -20.21 16.85
N THR A 484 10.71 -20.08 17.82
CA THR A 484 10.90 -18.85 18.61
C THR A 484 12.39 -18.66 18.86
N ALA A 485 12.92 -17.49 18.49
CA ALA A 485 14.32 -17.17 18.69
C ALA A 485 14.55 -15.64 18.84
N PRO A 486 15.68 -15.22 19.43
CA PRO A 486 16.15 -13.84 19.31
C PRO A 486 16.28 -13.46 17.83
N ALA A 487 15.81 -12.27 17.46
CA ALA A 487 15.81 -11.85 16.05
C ALA A 487 17.23 -11.82 15.42
N ARG A 488 18.28 -11.58 16.22
CA ARG A 488 19.68 -11.62 15.78
C ARG A 488 20.20 -12.99 15.35
N GLU A 489 19.49 -14.08 15.74
CA GLU A 489 19.83 -15.46 15.42
C GLU A 489 19.12 -15.97 14.16
N LEU A 490 18.24 -15.14 13.59
CA LEU A 490 17.45 -15.41 12.39
C LEU A 490 17.88 -14.51 11.25
N ASP A 491 17.91 -15.06 10.05
CA ASP A 491 17.95 -14.33 8.81
C ASP A 491 16.68 -14.57 7.98
N GLU A 492 16.51 -13.82 6.91
CA GLU A 492 15.32 -13.90 6.06
C GLU A 492 15.13 -15.30 5.45
N HIS A 493 16.22 -15.92 4.99
CA HIS A 493 16.20 -17.28 4.44
C HIS A 493 15.72 -18.30 5.48
N ARG A 494 16.26 -18.25 6.69
CA ARG A 494 15.86 -19.16 7.75
C ARG A 494 14.40 -19.02 8.16
N VAL A 495 13.87 -17.78 8.20
CA VAL A 495 12.46 -17.56 8.48
C VAL A 495 11.58 -18.11 7.35
N LEU A 496 11.94 -17.87 6.09
CA LEU A 496 11.22 -18.40 4.94
C LEU A 496 11.26 -19.94 4.90
N ASP A 497 12.41 -20.56 5.18
CA ASP A 497 12.51 -22.03 5.31
C ASP A 497 11.55 -22.56 6.37
N LEU A 498 11.56 -21.98 7.58
CA LEU A 498 10.68 -22.40 8.69
C LEU A 498 9.19 -22.27 8.37
N VAL A 499 8.84 -21.27 7.54
CA VAL A 499 7.46 -21.09 7.08
C VAL A 499 7.10 -22.09 5.99
N MET A 500 8.07 -22.49 5.13
CA MET A 500 7.87 -23.39 3.99
C MET A 500 8.16 -24.87 4.31
N GLU A 501 9.07 -25.18 5.25
CA GLU A 501 9.41 -26.55 5.67
C GLU A 501 8.20 -27.24 6.29
N GLY A 502 7.46 -28.00 5.51
CA GLY A 502 6.41 -28.84 6.04
C GLY A 502 5.21 -29.11 5.16
N SER A 503 5.27 -28.83 3.85
CA SER A 503 4.39 -29.54 2.92
C SER A 503 4.96 -30.95 2.76
N PRO A 504 4.35 -32.00 3.35
CA PRO A 504 4.69 -33.35 2.94
C PRO A 504 4.29 -33.45 1.48
N THR A 505 5.27 -33.69 0.60
CA THR A 505 5.01 -34.24 -0.74
C THR A 505 4.20 -35.48 -0.55
N SER A 506 2.91 -35.43 -0.79
CA SER A 506 2.02 -36.59 -1.00
C SER A 506 1.53 -36.57 -2.42
#